data_b27b9d88145b212251d0924c0dfc7226
#
_entry.id   b27b9d88145b212251d0924c0dfc7226
#
_cell.length_a   1.000
_cell.length_b   1.000
_cell.length_c   1.000
_cell.angle_alpha   90.00
_cell.angle_beta   90.00
_cell.angle_gamma   90.00
#
_symmetry.space_group_name_H-M   'P 1'
#
loop_
_entity.id
_entity.type
_entity.pdbx_description
1 polymer ?
#
loop_
_entity_poly.entity_id
_entity_poly.type
_entity_poly.pdbx_seq_one_letter_code
_entity_poly.pdbx_strand_id
1 'polypeptide(L)'
;MSRVTRYISKQIALSLLAVTVGLAALIWLTQSLRFIELVLDRGLSFAVFLELTGLLLPSFFAVILPITTFVVTLFTYVRLSTDRELVVMRAAGLSDWRLSRPALLVAVLATAIGLVLQTWLVPISHAAFREWQYEIRNQMAAILVQEGVFSSVSADLTVYARERERDGTLRGILIHDMREPGAPVTILAERGVILPSTNGPRVILLNGQRQQMERAVPPNSPPGTAPQPRLSVLAFGENSVDLARSSRTEDARNRDSRERFVGELLNPNPEEGLLERDVRKFRAEGHGRLASP
;
A
#
# COMPACT_ATOMS: atom_id res chain seq x y z
N MET A 1 14.17 37.71 20.23
CA MET A 1 15.29 36.79 19.93
C MET A 1 16.56 37.58 19.74
N SER A 2 17.69 37.15 20.38
CA SER A 2 18.98 37.79 20.16
C SER A 2 19.45 37.59 18.71
N ARG A 3 20.27 38.50 18.17
CA ARG A 3 20.81 38.39 16.80
C ARG A 3 21.56 37.05 16.62
N VAL A 4 22.25 36.58 17.63
CA VAL A 4 22.97 35.30 17.64
C VAL A 4 22.01 34.10 17.53
N THR A 5 20.94 34.07 18.33
CA THR A 5 19.93 33.02 18.26
C THR A 5 19.32 32.91 16.84
N ARG A 6 18.99 34.07 16.27
CA ARG A 6 18.42 34.11 14.90
C ARG A 6 19.41 33.63 13.85
N TYR A 7 20.70 33.97 13.99
CA TYR A 7 21.77 33.53 13.08
C TYR A 7 21.90 32.00 13.09
N ILE A 8 22.08 31.42 14.29
CA ILE A 8 22.25 29.97 14.44
C ILE A 8 20.99 29.22 14.02
N SER A 9 19.78 29.69 14.42
CA SER A 9 18.52 29.06 13.99
C SER A 9 18.34 29.08 12.49
N LYS A 10 18.67 30.18 11.79
CA LYS A 10 18.59 30.31 10.35
C LYS A 10 19.56 29.32 9.67
N GLN A 11 20.77 29.19 10.20
CA GLN A 11 21.78 28.28 9.65
C GLN A 11 21.32 26.81 9.78
N ILE A 12 20.85 26.41 10.98
CA ILE A 12 20.31 25.06 11.20
C ILE A 12 19.11 24.82 10.29
N ALA A 13 18.14 25.75 10.24
CA ALA A 13 16.93 25.59 9.45
C ALA A 13 17.21 25.47 7.94
N LEU A 14 18.13 26.30 7.41
CA LEU A 14 18.49 26.23 6.00
C LEU A 14 19.21 24.91 5.65
N SER A 15 20.16 24.49 6.50
CA SER A 15 20.85 23.21 6.31
C SER A 15 19.90 22.04 6.48
N LEU A 16 18.97 22.09 7.45
CA LEU A 16 17.94 21.09 7.64
C LEU A 16 17.04 20.95 6.42
N LEU A 17 16.56 22.08 5.89
CA LEU A 17 15.74 22.09 4.68
C LEU A 17 16.49 21.46 3.50
N ALA A 18 17.73 21.89 3.26
CA ALA A 18 18.54 21.39 2.14
C ALA A 18 18.80 19.88 2.23
N VAL A 19 19.21 19.38 3.40
CA VAL A 19 19.51 17.96 3.62
C VAL A 19 18.24 17.12 3.56
N THR A 20 17.15 17.58 4.19
CA THR A 20 15.88 16.85 4.21
C THR A 20 15.29 16.74 2.82
N VAL A 21 15.26 17.83 2.05
CA VAL A 21 14.77 17.85 0.67
C VAL A 21 15.67 16.99 -0.22
N GLY A 22 16.98 17.07 -0.09
CA GLY A 22 17.93 16.27 -0.86
C GLY A 22 17.76 14.77 -0.62
N LEU A 23 17.65 14.33 0.64
CA LEU A 23 17.40 12.93 0.99
C LEU A 23 16.01 12.47 0.53
N ALA A 24 14.97 13.31 0.72
CA ALA A 24 13.63 12.98 0.26
C ALA A 24 13.58 12.82 -1.26
N ALA A 25 14.25 13.69 -2.02
CA ALA A 25 14.35 13.59 -3.47
C ALA A 25 15.08 12.31 -3.91
N LEU A 26 16.16 11.92 -3.21
CA LEU A 26 16.90 10.70 -3.50
C LEU A 26 16.06 9.45 -3.25
N ILE A 27 15.33 9.40 -2.12
CA ILE A 27 14.42 8.30 -1.81
C ILE A 27 13.26 8.28 -2.81
N TRP A 28 12.70 9.45 -3.13
CA TRP A 28 11.62 9.56 -4.12
C TRP A 28 12.08 9.05 -5.48
N LEU A 29 13.27 9.42 -5.94
CA LEU A 29 13.84 8.92 -7.20
C LEU A 29 13.97 7.40 -7.19
N THR A 30 14.51 6.82 -6.11
CA THR A 30 14.68 5.36 -5.97
C THR A 30 13.33 4.63 -5.97
N GLN A 31 12.32 5.17 -5.31
CA GLN A 31 10.98 4.60 -5.31
C GLN A 31 10.26 4.79 -6.64
N SER A 32 10.49 5.90 -7.33
CA SER A 32 9.92 6.18 -8.65
C SER A 32 10.35 5.15 -9.69
N LEU A 33 11.57 4.61 -9.60
CA LEU A 33 12.04 3.56 -10.51
C LEU A 33 11.15 2.31 -10.47
N ARG A 34 10.59 1.96 -9.32
CA ARG A 34 9.64 0.83 -9.19
C ARG A 34 8.34 1.04 -9.94
N PHE A 35 7.90 2.28 -10.05
CA PHE A 35 6.63 2.62 -10.70
C PHE A 35 6.80 2.89 -12.19
N ILE A 36 8.04 3.10 -12.67
CA ILE A 36 8.34 3.31 -14.07
C ILE A 36 7.95 2.09 -14.92
N GLU A 37 8.16 0.88 -14.41
CA GLU A 37 7.72 -0.37 -15.05
C GLU A 37 6.21 -0.38 -15.27
N LEU A 38 5.43 0.11 -14.29
CA LEU A 38 3.97 0.22 -14.41
C LEU A 38 3.54 1.22 -15.49
N VAL A 39 4.31 2.28 -15.70
CA VAL A 39 4.02 3.28 -16.76
C VAL A 39 4.36 2.70 -18.13
N LEU A 40 5.53 2.05 -18.27
CA LEU A 40 6.01 1.51 -19.55
C LEU A 40 5.21 0.28 -19.98
N ASP A 41 4.99 -0.66 -19.06
CA ASP A 41 4.35 -1.95 -19.38
C ASP A 41 2.83 -1.85 -19.47
N ARG A 42 2.22 -0.91 -18.76
CA ARG A 42 0.76 -0.80 -18.62
C ARG A 42 0.16 0.47 -19.22
N GLY A 43 0.96 1.33 -19.85
CA GLY A 43 0.48 2.53 -20.54
C GLY A 43 -0.17 3.58 -19.64
N LEU A 44 0.18 3.63 -18.36
CA LEU A 44 -0.32 4.63 -17.43
C LEU A 44 0.17 6.04 -17.83
N SER A 45 -0.70 7.04 -17.68
CA SER A 45 -0.33 8.43 -17.90
C SER A 45 0.75 8.89 -16.91
N PHE A 46 1.70 9.69 -17.38
CA PHE A 46 2.73 10.31 -16.53
C PHE A 46 2.15 11.14 -15.39
N ALA A 47 0.97 11.74 -15.58
CA ALA A 47 0.27 12.49 -14.54
C ALA A 47 -0.15 11.59 -13.38
N VAL A 48 -0.71 10.42 -13.66
CA VAL A 48 -1.09 9.40 -12.65
C VAL A 48 0.14 8.90 -11.89
N PHE A 49 1.25 8.68 -12.61
CA PHE A 49 2.52 8.31 -11.98
C PHE A 49 3.00 9.38 -10.98
N LEU A 50 2.97 10.66 -11.36
CA LEU A 50 3.41 11.76 -10.50
C LEU A 50 2.52 11.89 -9.26
N GLU A 51 1.21 11.71 -9.43
CA GLU A 51 0.23 11.73 -8.35
C GLU A 51 0.47 10.58 -7.36
N LEU A 52 0.60 9.35 -7.84
CA LEU A 52 0.88 8.17 -7.00
C LEU A 52 2.18 8.29 -6.22
N THR A 53 3.25 8.72 -6.90
CA THR A 53 4.55 8.87 -6.24
C THR A 53 4.60 10.07 -5.30
N GLY A 54 3.85 11.12 -5.60
CA GLY A 54 3.67 12.30 -4.74
C GLY A 54 2.98 11.97 -3.41
N LEU A 55 1.99 11.06 -3.43
CA LEU A 55 1.30 10.60 -2.22
C LEU A 55 2.22 9.85 -1.23
N LEU A 56 3.39 9.40 -1.67
CA LEU A 56 4.37 8.75 -0.78
C LEU A 56 5.29 9.76 -0.05
N LEU A 57 5.40 11.00 -0.54
CA LEU A 57 6.30 12.02 0.00
C LEU A 57 6.09 12.28 1.50
N PRO A 58 4.86 12.42 2.02
CA PRO A 58 4.64 12.67 3.45
C PRO A 58 5.26 11.59 4.35
N SER A 59 5.20 10.34 3.92
CA SER A 59 5.78 9.22 4.66
C SER A 59 7.30 9.29 4.72
N PHE A 60 7.95 9.74 3.64
CA PHE A 60 9.40 9.90 3.61
C PHE A 60 9.82 11.05 4.52
N PHE A 61 9.12 12.19 4.46
CA PHE A 61 9.42 13.32 5.35
C PHE A 61 9.22 12.96 6.81
N ALA A 62 8.19 12.20 7.17
CA ALA A 62 7.93 11.79 8.54
C ALA A 62 9.08 10.95 9.13
N VAL A 63 9.77 10.16 8.32
CA VAL A 63 10.91 9.32 8.75
C VAL A 63 12.23 10.09 8.71
N ILE A 64 12.43 10.92 7.68
CA ILE A 64 13.70 11.61 7.44
C ILE A 64 13.88 12.78 8.43
N LEU A 65 12.81 13.52 8.73
CA LEU A 65 12.88 14.76 9.49
C LEU A 65 13.51 14.62 10.88
N PRO A 66 13.19 13.64 11.74
CA PRO A 66 13.84 13.47 13.02
C PRO A 66 15.34 13.20 12.89
N ILE A 67 15.71 12.31 11.95
CA ILE A 67 17.10 11.90 11.72
C ILE A 67 17.92 13.10 11.24
N THR A 68 17.41 13.82 10.23
CA THR A 68 18.11 14.99 9.68
C THR A 68 18.19 16.11 10.69
N THR A 69 17.18 16.32 11.53
CA THR A 69 17.20 17.33 12.59
C THR A 69 18.36 17.07 13.56
N PHE A 70 18.53 15.83 13.99
CA PHE A 70 19.65 15.45 14.86
C PHE A 70 21.01 15.66 14.17
N VAL A 71 21.18 15.09 13.00
CA VAL A 71 22.47 15.11 12.26
C VAL A 71 22.85 16.53 11.88
N VAL A 72 21.93 17.32 11.33
CA VAL A 72 22.20 18.70 10.90
C VAL A 72 22.52 19.60 12.11
N THR A 73 21.78 19.42 13.19
CA THR A 73 22.06 20.18 14.42
C THR A 73 23.45 19.87 14.93
N LEU A 74 23.81 18.59 15.07
CA LEU A 74 25.13 18.16 15.49
C LEU A 74 26.22 18.75 14.59
N PHE A 75 26.08 18.61 13.28
CA PHE A 75 27.06 19.08 12.31
C PHE A 75 27.22 20.59 12.33
N THR A 76 26.12 21.33 12.51
CA THR A 76 26.16 22.79 12.61
C THR A 76 26.97 23.22 13.84
N TYR A 77 26.77 22.60 15.02
CA TYR A 77 27.52 22.92 16.20
C TYR A 77 29.00 22.48 16.12
N VAL A 78 29.29 21.35 15.50
CA VAL A 78 30.67 20.93 15.23
C VAL A 78 31.37 21.99 14.38
N ARG A 79 30.73 22.45 13.30
CA ARG A 79 31.26 23.49 12.43
C ARG A 79 31.50 24.80 13.16
N LEU A 80 30.52 25.30 13.92
CA LEU A 80 30.68 26.51 14.75
C LEU A 80 31.80 26.39 15.77
N SER A 81 32.05 25.17 16.27
CA SER A 81 33.17 24.89 17.16
C SER A 81 34.52 24.92 16.41
N THR A 82 34.58 24.30 15.25
CA THR A 82 35.80 24.26 14.40
C THR A 82 36.18 25.65 13.90
N ASP A 83 35.20 26.44 13.50
CA ASP A 83 35.37 27.84 13.07
C ASP A 83 35.65 28.79 14.24
N ARG A 84 35.75 28.27 15.49
CA ARG A 84 35.95 29.00 16.74
C ARG A 84 34.85 30.03 17.07
N GLU A 85 33.77 30.07 16.36
CA GLU A 85 32.65 31.00 16.59
C GLU A 85 32.03 30.78 17.99
N LEU A 86 31.88 29.52 18.42
CA LEU A 86 31.38 29.19 19.76
C LEU A 86 32.27 29.72 20.87
N VAL A 87 33.59 29.67 20.69
CA VAL A 87 34.59 30.19 21.68
C VAL A 87 34.44 31.70 21.83
N VAL A 88 34.34 32.40 20.70
CA VAL A 88 34.15 33.87 20.69
C VAL A 88 32.81 34.23 21.35
N MET A 89 31.75 33.52 21.08
CA MET A 89 30.44 33.77 21.68
C MET A 89 30.47 33.56 23.22
N ARG A 90 31.16 32.51 23.69
CA ARG A 90 31.36 32.28 25.14
C ARG A 90 32.23 33.36 25.78
N ALA A 91 33.29 33.78 25.11
CA ALA A 91 34.14 34.88 25.57
C ALA A 91 33.37 36.22 25.67
N ALA A 92 32.37 36.42 24.81
CA ALA A 92 31.44 37.55 24.86
C ALA A 92 30.36 37.43 25.97
N GLY A 93 30.44 36.42 26.86
CA GLY A 93 29.55 36.25 28.01
C GLY A 93 28.23 35.51 27.70
N LEU A 94 28.11 34.82 26.56
CA LEU A 94 26.96 34.01 26.28
C LEU A 94 27.03 32.66 27.00
N SER A 95 26.00 32.36 27.81
CA SER A 95 25.91 31.06 28.51
C SER A 95 25.59 29.94 27.55
N ASP A 96 25.98 28.70 27.89
CA ASP A 96 25.71 27.50 27.09
C ASP A 96 24.20 27.28 26.84
N TRP A 97 23.36 27.65 27.81
CA TRP A 97 21.90 27.60 27.62
C TRP A 97 21.41 28.57 26.55
N ARG A 98 21.99 29.77 26.42
CA ARG A 98 21.64 30.71 25.35
C ARG A 98 22.12 30.20 23.98
N LEU A 99 23.22 29.48 23.94
CA LEU A 99 23.76 28.88 22.72
C LEU A 99 22.98 27.65 22.28
N SER A 100 22.38 26.89 23.23
CA SER A 100 21.55 25.70 22.87
C SER A 100 20.11 26.05 22.49
N ARG A 101 19.58 27.22 22.89
CA ARG A 101 18.20 27.65 22.53
C ARG A 101 17.88 27.58 21.06
N PRO A 102 18.74 27.95 20.11
CA PRO A 102 18.45 27.81 18.66
C PRO A 102 18.16 26.39 18.25
N ALA A 103 18.96 25.42 18.72
CA ALA A 103 18.75 24.00 18.43
C ALA A 103 17.44 23.49 19.01
N LEU A 104 17.14 23.85 20.26
CA LEU A 104 15.88 23.48 20.91
C LEU A 104 14.65 24.03 20.14
N LEU A 105 14.71 25.29 19.69
CA LEU A 105 13.63 25.89 18.91
C LEU A 105 13.40 25.12 17.57
N VAL A 106 14.48 24.80 16.87
CA VAL A 106 14.38 24.02 15.62
C VAL A 106 13.90 22.61 15.91
N ALA A 107 14.37 21.97 16.98
CA ALA A 107 13.93 20.64 17.37
C ALA A 107 12.42 20.60 17.71
N VAL A 108 11.94 21.56 18.52
CA VAL A 108 10.50 21.67 18.84
C VAL A 108 9.67 21.89 17.58
N LEU A 109 10.12 22.75 16.67
CA LEU A 109 9.43 22.98 15.41
C LEU A 109 9.42 21.74 14.54
N ALA A 110 10.55 21.04 14.41
CA ALA A 110 10.67 19.80 13.65
C ALA A 110 9.77 18.69 14.25
N THR A 111 9.74 18.57 15.58
CA THR A 111 8.84 17.64 16.28
C THR A 111 7.37 17.98 16.01
N ALA A 112 6.98 19.25 16.08
CA ALA A 112 5.61 19.67 15.78
C ALA A 112 5.22 19.33 14.32
N ILE A 113 6.12 19.60 13.36
CA ILE A 113 5.91 19.23 11.96
C ILE A 113 5.81 17.70 11.82
N GLY A 114 6.71 16.95 12.47
CA GLY A 114 6.71 15.48 12.45
C GLY A 114 5.42 14.88 13.01
N LEU A 115 4.88 15.45 14.09
CA LEU A 115 3.58 15.04 14.65
C LEU A 115 2.44 15.28 13.66
N VAL A 116 2.37 16.44 13.02
CA VAL A 116 1.33 16.74 12.02
C VAL A 116 1.45 15.79 10.82
N LEU A 117 2.67 15.55 10.34
CA LEU A 117 2.92 14.59 9.27
C LEU A 117 2.42 13.19 9.65
N GLN A 118 2.84 12.69 10.82
CA GLN A 118 2.57 11.31 11.24
C GLN A 118 1.11 11.06 11.60
N THR A 119 0.43 12.06 12.20
CA THR A 119 -0.94 11.87 12.67
C THR A 119 -2.00 12.20 11.63
N TRP A 120 -1.71 13.11 10.70
CA TRP A 120 -2.68 13.60 9.72
C TRP A 120 -2.29 13.31 8.29
N LEU A 121 -1.13 13.76 7.86
CA LEU A 121 -0.79 13.77 6.45
C LEU A 121 -0.47 12.36 5.92
N VAL A 122 0.24 11.56 6.70
CA VAL A 122 0.58 10.17 6.35
C VAL A 122 -0.67 9.30 6.20
N PRO A 123 -1.64 9.27 7.15
CA PRO A 123 -2.85 8.46 6.98
C PRO A 123 -3.67 8.85 5.75
N ILE A 124 -3.86 10.15 5.51
CA ILE A 124 -4.60 10.66 4.36
C ILE A 124 -3.94 10.23 3.05
N SER A 125 -2.63 10.44 2.94
CA SER A 125 -1.87 10.09 1.74
C SER A 125 -1.84 8.58 1.48
N HIS A 126 -1.71 7.76 2.52
CA HIS A 126 -1.75 6.31 2.37
C HIS A 126 -3.14 5.80 1.98
N ALA A 127 -4.21 6.37 2.53
CA ALA A 127 -5.58 6.00 2.15
C ALA A 127 -5.84 6.32 0.66
N ALA A 128 -5.47 7.53 0.22
CA ALA A 128 -5.59 7.92 -1.18
C ALA A 128 -4.73 7.03 -2.11
N PHE A 129 -3.49 6.76 -1.73
CA PHE A 129 -2.60 5.87 -2.50
C PHE A 129 -3.17 4.45 -2.67
N ARG A 130 -3.78 3.89 -1.62
CA ARG A 130 -4.42 2.57 -1.67
C ARG A 130 -5.67 2.56 -2.53
N GLU A 131 -6.44 3.64 -2.50
CA GLU A 131 -7.64 3.79 -3.33
C GLU A 131 -7.26 3.80 -4.82
N TRP A 132 -6.26 4.59 -5.19
CA TRP A 132 -5.69 4.59 -6.53
C TRP A 132 -5.12 3.23 -6.95
N GLN A 133 -4.38 2.55 -6.07
CA GLN A 133 -3.89 1.20 -6.36
C GLN A 133 -5.03 0.20 -6.61
N TYR A 134 -6.12 0.31 -5.85
CA TYR A 134 -7.28 -0.55 -6.01
C TYR A 134 -7.99 -0.27 -7.33
N GLU A 135 -8.18 0.99 -7.68
CA GLU A 135 -8.81 1.39 -8.94
C GLU A 135 -7.99 0.97 -10.16
N ILE A 136 -6.67 1.19 -10.15
CA ILE A 136 -5.76 0.72 -11.19
C ILE A 136 -5.81 -0.81 -11.33
N ARG A 137 -5.81 -1.54 -10.22
CA ARG A 137 -5.90 -3.00 -10.24
C ARG A 137 -7.21 -3.48 -10.86
N ASN A 138 -8.31 -2.83 -10.53
CA ASN A 138 -9.63 -3.19 -11.05
C ASN A 138 -9.76 -2.88 -12.54
N GLN A 139 -9.30 -1.73 -12.99
CA GLN A 139 -9.28 -1.38 -14.41
C GLN A 139 -8.35 -2.29 -15.20
N MET A 140 -7.22 -2.70 -14.62
CA MET A 140 -6.24 -3.55 -15.29
C MET A 140 -6.61 -5.02 -15.33
N ALA A 141 -7.41 -5.55 -14.39
CA ALA A 141 -7.83 -6.94 -14.48
C ALA A 141 -8.66 -7.21 -15.76
N ALA A 142 -9.35 -6.20 -16.28
CA ALA A 142 -10.00 -6.27 -17.59
C ALA A 142 -8.98 -6.30 -18.76
N ILE A 143 -7.79 -5.74 -18.60
CA ILE A 143 -6.73 -5.64 -19.61
C ILE A 143 -5.78 -6.85 -19.53
N LEU A 144 -5.67 -7.49 -18.37
CA LEU A 144 -4.73 -8.61 -18.13
C LEU A 144 -5.06 -9.89 -18.88
N VAL A 145 -6.30 -10.06 -19.38
CA VAL A 145 -6.66 -11.21 -20.21
C VAL A 145 -6.22 -10.93 -21.65
N GLN A 146 -5.02 -11.38 -21.97
CA GLN A 146 -4.47 -11.32 -23.33
C GLN A 146 -5.02 -12.48 -24.16
N GLU A 147 -5.26 -12.23 -25.46
CA GLU A 147 -5.72 -13.24 -26.40
C GLU A 147 -4.70 -14.35 -26.60
N GLY A 148 -5.15 -15.59 -26.52
CA GLY A 148 -4.32 -16.76 -26.77
C GLY A 148 -3.28 -17.09 -25.70
N VAL A 149 -3.27 -16.37 -24.56
CA VAL A 149 -2.29 -16.55 -23.48
C VAL A 149 -2.96 -16.89 -22.16
N PHE A 150 -2.39 -17.83 -21.41
CA PHE A 150 -2.81 -18.09 -20.03
C PHE A 150 -2.34 -16.95 -19.13
N SER A 151 -3.27 -16.17 -18.63
CA SER A 151 -3.02 -15.02 -17.77
C SER A 151 -3.32 -15.38 -16.32
N SER A 152 -2.31 -15.35 -15.45
CA SER A 152 -2.52 -15.53 -14.01
C SER A 152 -3.00 -14.22 -13.39
N VAL A 153 -4.28 -14.17 -13.05
CA VAL A 153 -4.91 -13.01 -12.39
C VAL A 153 -4.53 -12.95 -10.92
N SER A 154 -4.38 -14.12 -10.28
CA SER A 154 -3.83 -14.29 -8.93
C SER A 154 -3.01 -15.58 -8.84
N ALA A 155 -2.38 -15.84 -7.69
CA ALA A 155 -1.61 -17.07 -7.47
C ALA A 155 -2.43 -18.35 -7.73
N ASP A 156 -3.74 -18.29 -7.47
CA ASP A 156 -4.64 -19.44 -7.49
C ASP A 156 -5.73 -19.32 -8.56
N LEU A 157 -5.65 -18.32 -9.46
CA LEU A 157 -6.64 -18.09 -10.51
C LEU A 157 -5.97 -17.81 -11.85
N THR A 158 -6.16 -18.72 -12.79
CA THR A 158 -5.68 -18.61 -14.17
C THR A 158 -6.84 -18.45 -15.13
N VAL A 159 -6.76 -17.48 -16.01
CA VAL A 159 -7.76 -17.18 -17.03
C VAL A 159 -7.11 -17.27 -18.42
N TYR A 160 -7.79 -17.91 -19.35
CA TYR A 160 -7.43 -17.95 -20.75
C TYR A 160 -8.62 -17.51 -21.59
N ALA A 161 -8.38 -16.68 -22.61
CA ALA A 161 -9.37 -16.35 -23.63
C ALA A 161 -8.76 -16.56 -25.01
N ARG A 162 -9.48 -17.23 -25.89
CA ARG A 162 -9.00 -17.51 -27.25
C ARG A 162 -8.93 -16.25 -28.09
N GLU A 163 -9.99 -15.45 -28.06
CA GLU A 163 -10.16 -14.23 -28.85
C GLU A 163 -10.91 -13.17 -28.04
N ARG A 164 -10.63 -11.91 -28.35
CA ARG A 164 -11.36 -10.75 -27.82
C ARG A 164 -11.95 -9.96 -28.96
N GLU A 165 -13.26 -9.85 -28.99
CA GLU A 165 -13.98 -9.07 -29.99
C GLU A 165 -13.77 -7.57 -29.76
N ARG A 166 -14.02 -6.75 -30.78
CA ARG A 166 -13.86 -5.28 -30.71
C ARG A 166 -14.80 -4.62 -29.70
N ASP A 167 -15.91 -5.26 -29.35
CA ASP A 167 -16.85 -4.83 -28.32
C ASP A 167 -16.41 -5.19 -26.88
N GLY A 168 -15.28 -5.89 -26.75
CA GLY A 168 -14.74 -6.33 -25.45
C GLY A 168 -15.20 -7.72 -25.02
N THR A 169 -16.08 -8.39 -25.77
CA THR A 169 -16.54 -9.76 -25.51
C THR A 169 -15.39 -10.74 -25.71
N LEU A 170 -15.21 -11.64 -24.75
CA LEU A 170 -14.23 -12.73 -24.82
C LEU A 170 -14.88 -13.99 -25.37
N ARG A 171 -14.14 -14.73 -26.20
CA ARG A 171 -14.57 -16.05 -26.77
C ARG A 171 -13.60 -17.15 -26.37
N GLY A 172 -14.16 -18.35 -26.16
CA GLY A 172 -13.39 -19.55 -25.84
C GLY A 172 -12.62 -19.37 -24.51
N ILE A 173 -13.35 -19.12 -23.44
CA ILE A 173 -12.83 -18.81 -22.14
C ILE A 173 -12.60 -20.08 -21.33
N LEU A 174 -11.43 -20.17 -20.68
CA LEU A 174 -11.13 -21.16 -19.67
C LEU A 174 -10.70 -20.42 -18.39
N ILE A 175 -11.35 -20.73 -17.28
CA ILE A 175 -10.99 -20.23 -15.95
C ILE A 175 -10.64 -21.44 -15.10
N HIS A 176 -9.42 -21.46 -14.58
CA HIS A 176 -8.99 -22.47 -13.61
C HIS A 176 -8.81 -21.82 -12.25
N ASP A 177 -9.67 -22.23 -11.30
CA ASP A 177 -9.78 -21.66 -9.95
C ASP A 177 -9.33 -22.69 -8.91
N MET A 178 -8.21 -22.42 -8.27
CA MET A 178 -7.63 -23.22 -7.18
C MET A 178 -7.78 -22.54 -5.81
N ARG A 179 -8.61 -21.51 -5.71
CA ARG A 179 -8.76 -20.73 -4.46
C ARG A 179 -9.33 -21.55 -3.31
N GLU A 180 -10.07 -22.62 -3.58
CA GLU A 180 -10.48 -23.58 -2.55
C GLU A 180 -9.51 -24.76 -2.49
N PRO A 181 -8.74 -24.90 -1.38
CA PRO A 181 -7.80 -26.00 -1.22
C PRO A 181 -8.52 -27.37 -1.28
N GLY A 182 -8.15 -28.21 -2.25
CA GLY A 182 -8.70 -29.55 -2.42
C GLY A 182 -9.96 -29.66 -3.27
N ALA A 183 -10.50 -28.56 -3.77
CA ALA A 183 -11.65 -28.55 -4.68
C ALA A 183 -11.41 -27.63 -5.91
N PRO A 184 -10.41 -27.92 -6.75
CA PRO A 184 -10.14 -27.10 -7.93
C PRO A 184 -11.34 -27.12 -8.88
N VAL A 185 -11.67 -25.94 -9.41
CA VAL A 185 -12.78 -25.75 -10.34
C VAL A 185 -12.23 -25.28 -11.68
N THR A 186 -12.64 -25.93 -12.76
CA THR A 186 -12.37 -25.47 -14.13
C THR A 186 -13.67 -25.09 -14.80
N ILE A 187 -13.75 -23.87 -15.31
CA ILE A 187 -14.93 -23.36 -16.00
C ILE A 187 -14.54 -23.11 -17.46
N LEU A 188 -15.33 -23.66 -18.35
CA LEU A 188 -15.23 -23.49 -19.81
C LEU A 188 -16.47 -22.75 -20.27
N ALA A 189 -16.31 -21.68 -21.04
CA ALA A 189 -17.44 -20.93 -21.59
C ALA A 189 -17.20 -20.53 -23.06
N GLU A 190 -18.25 -20.45 -23.83
CA GLU A 190 -18.19 -20.02 -25.24
C GLU A 190 -17.91 -18.52 -25.32
N ARG A 191 -18.58 -17.75 -24.47
CA ARG A 191 -18.48 -16.26 -24.42
C ARG A 191 -18.46 -15.75 -23.01
N GLY A 192 -17.93 -14.54 -22.84
CA GLY A 192 -18.02 -13.84 -21.59
C GLY A 192 -17.64 -12.37 -21.70
N VAL A 193 -18.12 -11.59 -20.74
CA VAL A 193 -17.87 -10.16 -20.65
C VAL A 193 -17.29 -9.83 -19.29
N ILE A 194 -16.22 -9.03 -19.26
CA ILE A 194 -15.65 -8.52 -18.02
C ILE A 194 -16.36 -7.22 -17.66
N LEU A 195 -17.01 -7.21 -16.52
CA LEU A 195 -17.67 -6.03 -15.98
C LEU A 195 -16.97 -5.54 -14.72
N PRO A 196 -16.79 -4.21 -14.55
CA PRO A 196 -16.36 -3.64 -13.29
C PRO A 196 -17.45 -3.86 -12.23
N SER A 197 -17.04 -4.28 -11.03
CA SER A 197 -17.94 -4.44 -9.88
C SER A 197 -17.29 -3.77 -8.66
N THR A 198 -18.11 -3.42 -7.66
CA THR A 198 -17.65 -2.81 -6.39
C THR A 198 -16.60 -3.64 -5.66
N ASN A 199 -16.60 -4.97 -5.86
CA ASN A 199 -15.67 -5.90 -5.24
C ASN A 199 -14.53 -6.35 -6.19
N GLY A 200 -14.34 -5.63 -7.30
CA GLY A 200 -13.37 -5.96 -8.33
C GLY A 200 -14.02 -6.46 -9.62
N PRO A 201 -13.22 -6.73 -10.67
CA PRO A 201 -13.74 -7.17 -11.96
C PRO A 201 -14.41 -8.54 -11.84
N ARG A 202 -15.56 -8.66 -12.46
CA ARG A 202 -16.37 -9.88 -12.56
C ARG A 202 -16.48 -10.29 -14.01
N VAL A 203 -16.30 -11.57 -14.28
CA VAL A 203 -16.59 -12.15 -15.62
C VAL A 203 -17.97 -12.78 -15.59
N ILE A 204 -18.83 -12.34 -16.48
CA ILE A 204 -20.09 -13.02 -16.78
C ILE A 204 -19.81 -13.99 -17.93
N LEU A 205 -20.04 -15.26 -17.71
CA LEU A 205 -19.80 -16.35 -18.64
C LEU A 205 -21.12 -16.84 -19.19
N LEU A 206 -21.18 -17.03 -20.51
CA LEU A 206 -22.37 -17.47 -21.23
C LEU A 206 -22.09 -18.81 -21.92
N ASN A 207 -23.04 -19.72 -21.82
CA ASN A 207 -23.01 -21.05 -22.44
C ASN A 207 -21.73 -21.82 -22.11
N GLY A 208 -21.71 -22.46 -20.93
CA GLY A 208 -20.52 -23.13 -20.49
C GLY A 208 -20.75 -24.33 -19.61
N GLN A 209 -19.65 -24.89 -19.15
CA GLN A 209 -19.64 -25.99 -18.20
C GLN A 209 -18.64 -25.72 -17.08
N ARG A 210 -19.06 -26.07 -15.87
CA ARG A 210 -18.22 -26.06 -14.67
C ARG A 210 -17.83 -27.50 -14.34
N GLN A 211 -16.54 -27.74 -14.22
CA GLN A 211 -15.97 -29.04 -13.87
C GLN A 211 -15.31 -28.92 -12.51
N GLN A 212 -15.66 -29.80 -11.59
CA GLN A 212 -15.13 -29.83 -10.23
C GLN A 212 -14.85 -31.28 -9.81
N MET A 213 -13.70 -31.49 -9.15
CA MET A 213 -13.42 -32.78 -8.53
C MET A 213 -14.02 -32.81 -7.14
N GLU A 214 -15.05 -33.60 -6.96
CA GLU A 214 -15.69 -33.84 -5.68
C GLU A 214 -15.23 -35.17 -5.10
N ARG A 215 -15.06 -35.23 -3.77
CA ARG A 215 -14.84 -36.47 -3.05
C ARG A 215 -16.20 -36.99 -2.58
N ALA A 216 -16.74 -37.96 -3.29
CA ALA A 216 -18.02 -38.57 -2.93
C ALA A 216 -17.87 -40.08 -2.62
N VAL A 217 -18.64 -40.54 -1.68
CA VAL A 217 -18.79 -41.98 -1.44
C VAL A 217 -19.75 -42.51 -2.50
N PRO A 218 -19.36 -43.56 -3.31
CA PRO A 218 -20.24 -44.10 -4.33
C PRO A 218 -21.56 -44.60 -3.69
N PRO A 219 -22.72 -44.35 -4.36
CA PRO A 219 -23.97 -44.92 -3.91
C PRO A 219 -23.87 -46.47 -3.89
N ASN A 220 -24.32 -47.12 -2.82
CA ASN A 220 -24.21 -48.54 -2.52
C ASN A 220 -22.84 -49.03 -2.02
N SER A 221 -21.99 -48.17 -1.47
CA SER A 221 -20.74 -48.58 -0.82
C SER A 221 -20.98 -49.07 0.62
N PRO A 222 -20.22 -50.06 1.10
CA PRO A 222 -20.29 -50.51 2.49
C PRO A 222 -19.98 -49.35 3.48
N PRO A 223 -20.54 -49.37 4.69
CA PRO A 223 -20.20 -48.40 5.73
C PRO A 223 -18.70 -48.35 5.99
N GLY A 224 -18.07 -47.16 5.91
CA GLY A 224 -16.64 -46.98 6.11
C GLY A 224 -15.81 -46.89 4.83
N THR A 225 -16.42 -46.92 3.65
CA THR A 225 -15.71 -46.71 2.36
C THR A 225 -15.16 -45.29 2.27
N ALA A 226 -13.85 -45.16 1.98
CA ALA A 226 -13.22 -43.85 1.80
C ALA A 226 -13.80 -43.11 0.60
N PRO A 227 -14.00 -41.77 0.69
CA PRO A 227 -14.48 -40.97 -0.43
C PRO A 227 -13.55 -41.07 -1.64
N GLN A 228 -14.11 -41.38 -2.81
CA GLN A 228 -13.37 -41.44 -4.06
C GLN A 228 -13.52 -40.14 -4.86
N PRO A 229 -12.46 -39.70 -5.58
CA PRO A 229 -12.57 -38.52 -6.44
C PRO A 229 -13.53 -38.79 -7.60
N ARG A 230 -14.54 -37.95 -7.75
CA ARG A 230 -15.53 -37.99 -8.83
C ARG A 230 -15.53 -36.66 -9.54
N LEU A 231 -15.49 -36.70 -10.88
CA LEU A 231 -15.68 -35.51 -11.71
C LEU A 231 -17.16 -35.15 -11.76
N SER A 232 -17.50 -33.96 -11.23
CA SER A 232 -18.82 -33.34 -11.37
C SER A 232 -18.76 -32.34 -12.52
N VAL A 233 -19.67 -32.43 -13.47
CA VAL A 233 -19.77 -31.50 -14.59
C VAL A 233 -21.17 -30.89 -14.58
N LEU A 234 -21.21 -29.56 -14.42
CA LEU A 234 -22.44 -28.78 -14.43
C LEU A 234 -22.46 -27.88 -15.67
N ALA A 235 -23.42 -28.08 -16.56
CA ALA A 235 -23.65 -27.16 -17.67
C ALA A 235 -24.51 -25.98 -17.21
N PHE A 236 -24.18 -24.77 -17.68
CA PHE A 236 -24.89 -23.54 -17.34
C PHE A 236 -25.12 -22.66 -18.57
N GLY A 237 -26.24 -21.93 -18.58
CA GLY A 237 -26.51 -20.90 -19.59
C GLY A 237 -25.76 -19.59 -19.23
N GLU A 238 -25.76 -19.22 -17.96
CA GLU A 238 -25.04 -18.04 -17.44
C GLU A 238 -24.39 -18.38 -16.11
N ASN A 239 -23.16 -17.90 -15.92
CA ASN A 239 -22.43 -17.99 -14.66
C ASN A 239 -21.58 -16.75 -14.46
N SER A 240 -21.32 -16.37 -13.22
CA SER A 240 -20.46 -15.22 -12.91
C SER A 240 -19.31 -15.62 -12.00
N VAL A 241 -18.11 -15.15 -12.33
CA VAL A 241 -16.89 -15.41 -11.56
C VAL A 241 -16.22 -14.09 -11.19
N ASP A 242 -16.00 -13.89 -9.90
CA ASP A 242 -15.25 -12.73 -9.42
C ASP A 242 -13.75 -12.97 -9.59
N LEU A 243 -13.08 -12.14 -10.40
CA LEU A 243 -11.65 -12.24 -10.64
C LEU A 243 -10.81 -11.76 -9.46
N ALA A 244 -11.36 -10.82 -8.66
CA ALA A 244 -10.66 -10.23 -7.52
C ALA A 244 -10.77 -11.03 -6.21
N ARG A 245 -11.65 -12.04 -6.15
CA ARG A 245 -11.85 -12.84 -4.93
C ARG A 245 -10.62 -13.70 -4.68
N SER A 246 -9.72 -13.23 -3.80
CA SER A 246 -8.70 -14.10 -3.23
C SER A 246 -9.34 -15.09 -2.25
N SER A 247 -8.81 -16.31 -2.17
CA SER A 247 -9.26 -17.40 -1.27
C SER A 247 -9.11 -17.09 0.24
N ARG A 248 -8.55 -15.95 0.56
CA ARG A 248 -8.56 -15.45 1.94
C ARG A 248 -9.85 -14.68 2.14
N THR A 249 -10.81 -15.43 2.71
CA THR A 249 -11.90 -14.95 3.55
C THR A 249 -11.93 -13.42 3.68
N GLU A 250 -13.00 -12.80 3.10
CA GLU A 250 -13.54 -11.54 3.59
C GLU A 250 -12.51 -10.56 4.18
N ASP A 251 -11.53 -10.17 3.41
CA ASP A 251 -11.01 -8.84 3.60
C ASP A 251 -12.06 -7.87 3.01
N ALA A 252 -13.18 -7.76 3.69
CA ALA A 252 -13.84 -6.48 3.83
C ALA A 252 -12.69 -5.53 4.08
N ARG A 253 -12.36 -4.66 3.11
CA ARG A 253 -11.24 -3.73 3.01
C ARG A 253 -10.70 -3.38 4.41
N ASN A 254 -9.88 -4.28 4.97
CA ASN A 254 -9.33 -4.11 6.30
C ASN A 254 -8.25 -3.06 6.15
N ARG A 255 -8.61 -1.81 6.48
CA ARG A 255 -7.73 -0.65 6.40
C ARG A 255 -6.48 -0.98 7.21
N ASP A 256 -5.31 -0.89 6.56
CA ASP A 256 -4.02 -1.12 7.21
C ASP A 256 -3.84 -0.09 8.34
N SER A 257 -3.03 -0.43 9.34
CA SER A 257 -2.70 0.48 10.43
C SER A 257 -2.22 1.85 9.96
N ARG A 258 -1.50 1.90 8.84
CA ARG A 258 -0.97 3.14 8.24
C ARG A 258 -2.05 4.06 7.65
N GLU A 259 -3.21 3.54 7.31
CA GLU A 259 -4.36 4.29 6.78
C GLU A 259 -5.27 4.85 7.88
N ARG A 260 -5.04 4.44 9.13
CA ARG A 260 -5.88 4.79 10.27
C ARG A 260 -5.33 6.00 11.00
N PHE A 261 -6.24 6.86 11.44
CA PHE A 261 -5.89 7.93 12.36
C PHE A 261 -5.55 7.37 13.74
N VAL A 262 -4.74 8.11 14.49
CA VAL A 262 -4.32 7.68 15.83
C VAL A 262 -5.52 7.38 16.75
N GLY A 263 -6.61 8.14 16.64
CA GLY A 263 -7.84 7.89 17.39
C GLY A 263 -8.50 6.56 17.05
N GLU A 264 -8.53 6.18 15.76
CA GLU A 264 -9.06 4.88 15.29
C GLU A 264 -8.15 3.71 15.70
N LEU A 265 -6.84 3.93 15.78
CA LEU A 265 -5.89 2.91 16.23
C LEU A 265 -6.01 2.63 17.72
N LEU A 266 -6.25 3.66 18.53
CA LEU A 266 -6.43 3.50 19.98
C LEU A 266 -7.78 2.89 20.35
N ASN A 267 -8.84 3.23 19.59
CA ASN A 267 -10.20 2.72 19.76
C ASN A 267 -10.73 2.13 18.45
N PRO A 268 -10.26 0.94 18.04
CA PRO A 268 -10.74 0.29 16.82
C PRO A 268 -12.24 -0.06 16.97
N ASN A 269 -13.02 0.21 15.90
CA ASN A 269 -14.44 -0.02 15.88
C ASN A 269 -14.75 -1.54 15.88
N PRO A 270 -15.52 -2.06 16.86
CA PRO A 270 -15.84 -3.49 16.92
C PRO A 270 -16.70 -3.98 15.75
N GLU A 271 -17.39 -3.09 15.03
CA GLU A 271 -18.21 -3.45 13.87
C GLU A 271 -17.38 -3.87 12.63
N GLU A 272 -16.07 -3.62 12.63
CA GLU A 272 -15.19 -3.98 11.52
C GLU A 272 -14.77 -5.47 11.53
N GLY A 273 -15.27 -6.30 12.42
CA GLY A 273 -14.97 -7.75 12.47
C GLY A 273 -13.49 -8.07 12.71
N LEU A 274 -12.76 -7.17 13.36
CA LEU A 274 -11.32 -7.32 13.62
C LEU A 274 -11.03 -8.45 14.59
N LEU A 275 -10.03 -9.27 14.28
CA LEU A 275 -9.53 -10.28 15.20
C LEU A 275 -8.83 -9.61 16.41
N GLU A 276 -8.90 -10.21 17.59
CA GLU A 276 -8.27 -9.65 18.80
C GLU A 276 -6.75 -9.35 18.63
N ARG A 277 -6.06 -10.14 17.81
CA ARG A 277 -4.64 -9.91 17.47
C ARG A 277 -4.44 -8.61 16.71
N ASP A 278 -5.38 -8.26 15.81
CA ASP A 278 -5.30 -7.04 14.99
C ASP A 278 -5.62 -5.81 15.84
N VAL A 279 -6.59 -5.92 16.75
CA VAL A 279 -6.90 -4.88 17.75
C VAL A 279 -5.69 -4.57 18.63
N ARG A 280 -4.97 -5.61 19.11
CA ARG A 280 -3.76 -5.42 19.91
C ARG A 280 -2.64 -4.76 19.08
N LYS A 281 -2.47 -5.18 17.83
CA LYS A 281 -1.48 -4.60 16.91
C LYS A 281 -1.77 -3.11 16.64
N PHE A 282 -3.03 -2.77 16.36
CA PHE A 282 -3.43 -1.39 16.11
C PHE A 282 -3.22 -0.48 17.32
N ARG A 283 -3.59 -0.94 18.53
CA ARG A 283 -3.34 -0.19 19.76
C ARG A 283 -1.85 0.03 20.02
N ALA A 284 -1.04 -1.02 19.84
CA ALA A 284 0.41 -0.91 20.00
C ALA A 284 1.02 0.11 19.02
N GLU A 285 0.56 0.13 17.77
CA GLU A 285 1.03 1.10 16.76
C GLU A 285 0.51 2.51 17.04
N GLY A 286 -0.74 2.66 17.50
CA GLY A 286 -1.28 3.95 17.95
C GLY A 286 -0.47 4.56 19.08
N HIS A 287 -0.12 3.78 20.10
CA HIS A 287 0.77 4.23 21.17
C HIS A 287 2.19 4.53 20.65
N GLY A 288 2.70 3.71 19.72
CA GLY A 288 4.01 3.93 19.09
C GLY A 288 4.08 5.27 18.35
N ARG A 289 3.02 5.64 17.61
CA ARG A 289 2.96 6.93 16.89
C ARG A 289 2.91 8.15 17.81
N LEU A 290 2.35 8.01 19.00
CA LEU A 290 2.35 9.06 20.02
C LEU A 290 3.67 9.14 20.79
N ALA A 291 4.38 8.01 20.89
CA ALA A 291 5.65 7.92 21.65
C ALA A 291 6.89 8.22 20.77
N SER A 292 6.75 8.21 19.44
CA SER A 292 7.84 8.53 18.49
C SER A 292 7.63 9.94 17.92
N PRO A 293 8.13 11.00 18.62
CA PRO A 293 8.12 12.36 18.10
C PRO A 293 9.17 12.57 17.01
#